data_14bdc451edd4672665ef861d50e9f8f7
#
_entry.id   14bdc451edd4672665ef861d50e9f8f7
#
_cell.length_a   1.000
_cell.length_b   1.000
_cell.length_c   1.000
_cell.angle_alpha   90.00
_cell.angle_beta   90.00
_cell.angle_gamma   90.00
#
_symmetry.space_group_name_H-M   'P 1'
#
loop_
_entity.id
_entity.type
_entity.pdbx_description
1 polymer ?
#
loop_
_entity_poly.entity_id
_entity_poly.type
_entity_poly.pdbx_seq_one_letter_code
_entity_poly.pdbx_strand_id
1 'polypeptide(L)'
;MGKRLLILPLVFLLCFTFGCQKAEEVADEVDELRIETGYADVNNTRLYYEVAGSGDAILLIHGNGGDRRHWDEQFEVFAKNYKVVRFDVRGYGKSAMPVEGQPYRCNDDIKALLQFLGIPKAHIVGLSMGCGFAVDFIIEHPEMSLSLIAVGPWVIGYQSESISEIYSSMAGIPDILEKEGKTAAVEYWLSSPAFKETFKNPAVYNRMMEIGEDYTFWGFIHKDPIQFLVPSAIDQLDKVKAPVLIVTAEYDLKGCREIADHLEKTIPSSKKVILAGAGHAMNMEKPEEFNKAVLDFLSGLE
;
A
#
# COMPACT_ATOMS: atom_id res chain seq x y z
N MET A 1 -84.55 18.60 -67.12
CA MET A 1 -84.02 17.39 -66.46
C MET A 1 -82.57 17.67 -66.05
N GLY A 2 -82.40 18.17 -64.86
CA GLY A 2 -81.10 18.56 -64.37
C GLY A 2 -80.59 17.59 -63.32
N LYS A 3 -79.47 17.01 -63.60
CA LYS A 3 -78.72 16.17 -62.61
C LYS A 3 -77.92 17.05 -61.68
N ARG A 4 -78.26 17.06 -60.39
CA ARG A 4 -77.48 17.69 -59.35
C ARG A 4 -76.36 16.74 -58.96
N LEU A 5 -75.09 17.29 -59.06
CA LEU A 5 -73.89 16.64 -58.61
C LEU A 5 -73.69 16.99 -57.17
N LEU A 6 -73.68 15.99 -56.29
CA LEU A 6 -73.34 16.16 -54.86
C LEU A 6 -71.80 16.09 -54.69
N ILE A 7 -71.19 17.16 -54.20
CA ILE A 7 -69.78 17.19 -53.84
C ILE A 7 -69.67 16.96 -52.33
N LEU A 8 -69.10 15.80 -51.96
CA LEU A 8 -68.72 15.52 -50.55
C LEU A 8 -67.38 16.17 -50.25
N PRO A 9 -67.24 16.87 -49.14
CA PRO A 9 -65.88 17.33 -48.70
C PRO A 9 -65.09 16.22 -48.05
N LEU A 10 -63.92 15.98 -48.58
CA LEU A 10 -62.94 15.05 -48.03
C LEU A 10 -62.26 15.71 -46.82
N VAL A 11 -62.52 15.22 -45.57
CA VAL A 11 -61.89 15.65 -44.36
C VAL A 11 -60.57 14.87 -44.23
N PHE A 12 -59.43 15.55 -44.42
CA PHE A 12 -58.12 15.01 -44.14
C PHE A 12 -57.90 15.00 -42.61
N LEU A 13 -57.91 13.82 -42.01
CA LEU A 13 -57.55 13.61 -40.63
C LEU A 13 -56.01 13.51 -40.54
N LEU A 14 -55.33 14.57 -40.12
CA LEU A 14 -53.90 14.52 -39.81
C LEU A 14 -53.70 13.78 -38.50
N CYS A 15 -53.27 12.51 -38.57
CA CYS A 15 -52.76 11.79 -37.41
C CYS A 15 -51.37 12.29 -37.07
N PHE A 16 -51.23 13.12 -36.02
CA PHE A 16 -49.97 13.39 -35.41
C PHE A 16 -49.55 12.15 -34.59
N THR A 17 -48.64 11.35 -35.14
CA THR A 17 -47.93 10.33 -34.36
C THR A 17 -46.90 11.01 -33.50
N PHE A 18 -47.21 11.19 -32.21
CA PHE A 18 -46.20 11.47 -31.21
C PHE A 18 -45.24 10.26 -31.13
N GLY A 19 -44.09 10.37 -31.76
CA GLY A 19 -42.99 9.43 -31.56
C GLY A 19 -42.46 9.61 -30.13
N CYS A 20 -42.80 8.60 -29.31
CA CYS A 20 -42.13 8.43 -28.00
C CYS A 20 -40.68 8.03 -28.28
N GLN A 21 -39.77 9.01 -28.32
CA GLN A 21 -38.34 8.72 -28.21
C GLN A 21 -38.11 8.10 -26.84
N LYS A 22 -37.88 6.78 -26.80
CA LYS A 22 -37.24 6.12 -25.67
C LYS A 22 -35.89 6.84 -25.51
N ALA A 23 -35.72 7.51 -24.40
CA ALA A 23 -34.37 7.84 -23.90
C ALA A 23 -33.63 6.51 -23.77
N GLU A 24 -32.66 6.25 -24.60
CA GLU A 24 -31.64 5.24 -24.31
C GLU A 24 -30.98 5.68 -23.01
N GLU A 25 -31.28 4.97 -21.93
CA GLU A 25 -30.42 4.99 -20.75
C GLU A 25 -29.05 4.51 -21.24
N VAL A 26 -28.13 5.46 -21.40
CA VAL A 26 -26.72 5.15 -21.44
C VAL A 26 -26.44 4.62 -20.04
N ALA A 27 -26.45 3.31 -19.90
CA ALA A 27 -25.85 2.65 -18.76
C ALA A 27 -24.37 3.10 -18.80
N ASP A 28 -23.96 3.90 -17.82
CA ASP A 28 -22.55 4.11 -17.53
C ASP A 28 -21.99 2.68 -17.35
N GLU A 29 -21.28 2.17 -18.36
CA GLU A 29 -20.41 1.03 -18.20
C GLU A 29 -19.44 1.46 -17.09
N VAL A 30 -19.65 0.98 -15.88
CA VAL A 30 -18.66 1.02 -14.82
C VAL A 30 -17.49 0.21 -15.37
N ASP A 31 -16.50 0.90 -15.89
CA ASP A 31 -15.28 0.29 -16.42
C ASP A 31 -14.67 -0.49 -15.24
N GLU A 32 -14.89 -1.82 -15.24
CA GLU A 32 -14.36 -2.67 -14.18
C GLU A 32 -12.84 -2.48 -14.14
N LEU A 33 -12.33 -2.07 -12.99
CA LEU A 33 -10.92 -1.81 -12.79
C LEU A 33 -10.10 -3.05 -13.16
N ARG A 34 -9.37 -2.97 -14.27
CA ARG A 34 -8.54 -4.07 -14.73
C ARG A 34 -7.30 -4.20 -13.85
N ILE A 35 -7.18 -5.32 -13.15
CA ILE A 35 -6.01 -5.67 -12.37
C ILE A 35 -5.10 -6.58 -13.21
N GLU A 36 -3.87 -6.14 -13.43
CA GLU A 36 -2.82 -6.93 -14.06
C GLU A 36 -1.95 -7.55 -12.97
N THR A 37 -1.70 -8.85 -13.05
CA THR A 37 -0.86 -9.58 -12.10
C THR A 37 0.28 -10.27 -12.83
N GLY A 38 1.42 -10.39 -12.17
CA GLY A 38 2.56 -11.05 -12.81
C GLY A 38 3.74 -11.28 -11.88
N TYR A 39 4.79 -11.76 -12.50
CA TYR A 39 6.10 -11.94 -11.86
C TYR A 39 7.15 -11.16 -12.63
N ALA A 40 7.96 -10.41 -11.92
CA ALA A 40 9.14 -9.73 -12.44
C ALA A 40 10.39 -10.54 -12.07
N ASP A 41 11.07 -11.12 -13.07
CA ASP A 41 12.37 -11.76 -12.89
C ASP A 41 13.45 -10.66 -12.99
N VAL A 42 13.83 -10.10 -11.85
CA VAL A 42 14.70 -8.91 -11.73
C VAL A 42 15.68 -9.06 -10.57
N ASN A 43 16.83 -8.41 -10.63
CA ASN A 43 17.81 -8.34 -9.54
C ASN A 43 18.09 -9.71 -8.87
N ASN A 44 18.25 -10.77 -9.67
CA ASN A 44 18.46 -12.16 -9.22
C ASN A 44 17.37 -12.67 -8.25
N THR A 45 16.14 -12.20 -8.42
CA THR A 45 14.96 -12.65 -7.67
C THR A 45 13.73 -12.65 -8.58
N ARG A 46 12.64 -13.17 -8.07
CA ARG A 46 11.34 -13.16 -8.73
C ARG A 46 10.32 -12.51 -7.80
N LEU A 47 9.82 -11.34 -8.19
CA LEU A 47 8.87 -10.56 -7.40
C LEU A 47 7.47 -10.71 -7.98
N TYR A 48 6.51 -11.07 -7.14
CA TYR A 48 5.10 -11.04 -7.51
C TYR A 48 4.55 -9.62 -7.34
N TYR A 49 3.82 -9.15 -8.35
CA TYR A 49 3.22 -7.81 -8.35
C TYR A 49 1.79 -7.82 -8.89
N GLU A 50 1.05 -6.76 -8.54
CA GLU A 50 -0.26 -6.41 -9.07
C GLU A 50 -0.25 -4.94 -9.45
N VAL A 51 -0.87 -4.61 -10.61
CA VAL A 51 -0.97 -3.25 -11.15
C VAL A 51 -2.41 -2.96 -11.53
N ALA A 52 -2.89 -1.77 -11.18
CA ALA A 52 -4.21 -1.28 -11.59
C ALA A 52 -4.19 0.23 -11.83
N GLY A 53 -5.15 0.73 -12.61
CA GLY A 53 -5.30 2.16 -12.90
C GLY A 53 -4.29 2.71 -13.88
N SER A 54 -4.23 4.05 -13.99
CA SER A 54 -3.38 4.78 -14.93
C SER A 54 -3.00 6.15 -14.36
N GLY A 55 -2.10 6.86 -15.02
CA GLY A 55 -1.59 8.17 -14.55
C GLY A 55 -0.27 8.05 -13.79
N ASP A 56 -0.03 8.98 -12.86
CA ASP A 56 1.16 8.96 -12.02
C ASP A 56 1.18 7.70 -11.14
N ALA A 57 2.38 7.15 -10.94
CA ALA A 57 2.50 5.88 -10.27
C ALA A 57 2.57 6.02 -8.74
N ILE A 58 1.88 5.09 -8.04
CA ILE A 58 2.04 4.84 -6.61
C ILE A 58 2.60 3.44 -6.43
N LEU A 59 3.70 3.30 -5.68
CA LEU A 59 4.23 2.01 -5.27
C LEU A 59 3.91 1.77 -3.79
N LEU A 60 3.22 0.66 -3.50
CA LEU A 60 2.82 0.26 -2.15
C LEU A 60 3.74 -0.86 -1.64
N ILE A 61 4.47 -0.61 -0.55
CA ILE A 61 5.43 -1.53 0.08
C ILE A 61 4.87 -1.96 1.44
N HIS A 62 4.58 -3.25 1.59
CA HIS A 62 3.94 -3.80 2.79
C HIS A 62 4.87 -3.88 4.01
N GLY A 63 4.27 -4.04 5.18
CA GLY A 63 4.96 -4.23 6.45
C GLY A 63 5.42 -5.68 6.69
N ASN A 64 6.17 -5.89 7.77
CA ASN A 64 6.59 -7.22 8.20
C ASN A 64 5.38 -8.10 8.57
N GLY A 65 5.55 -9.41 8.42
CA GLY A 65 4.54 -10.41 8.79
C GLY A 65 3.35 -10.55 7.84
N GLY A 66 3.40 -9.87 6.70
CA GLY A 66 2.36 -9.96 5.69
C GLY A 66 2.90 -9.88 4.27
N ASP A 67 2.05 -9.46 3.37
CA ASP A 67 2.35 -9.30 1.95
C ASP A 67 1.54 -8.12 1.37
N ARG A 68 1.47 -8.01 0.03
CA ARG A 68 0.73 -6.95 -0.66
C ARG A 68 -0.71 -6.77 -0.18
N ARG A 69 -1.33 -7.81 0.44
CA ARG A 69 -2.70 -7.76 0.98
C ARG A 69 -2.86 -6.78 2.15
N HIS A 70 -1.76 -6.30 2.74
CA HIS A 70 -1.81 -5.16 3.65
C HIS A 70 -2.44 -3.91 3.02
N TRP A 71 -2.51 -3.85 1.69
CA TRP A 71 -2.99 -2.71 0.91
C TRP A 71 -4.33 -2.95 0.20
N ASP A 72 -5.10 -3.99 0.58
CA ASP A 72 -6.37 -4.31 -0.08
C ASP A 72 -7.36 -3.14 -0.02
N GLU A 73 -7.43 -2.43 1.12
CA GLU A 73 -8.32 -1.28 1.32
C GLU A 73 -7.88 0.00 0.57
N GLN A 74 -6.65 0.02 0.03
CA GLN A 74 -6.06 1.16 -0.69
C GLN A 74 -6.01 0.93 -2.19
N PHE A 75 -5.75 -0.30 -2.61
CA PHE A 75 -5.33 -0.62 -3.97
C PHE A 75 -6.31 -0.13 -5.03
N GLU A 76 -7.58 -0.53 -4.95
CA GLU A 76 -8.60 -0.12 -5.90
C GLU A 76 -9.02 1.34 -5.72
N VAL A 77 -9.00 1.85 -4.50
CA VAL A 77 -9.36 3.24 -4.23
C VAL A 77 -8.37 4.20 -4.90
N PHE A 78 -7.08 3.93 -4.76
CA PHE A 78 -6.04 4.76 -5.39
C PHE A 78 -6.00 4.56 -6.92
N ALA A 79 -6.28 3.36 -7.40
CA ALA A 79 -6.28 3.03 -8.82
C ALA A 79 -7.34 3.78 -9.65
N LYS A 80 -8.30 4.45 -9.01
CA LYS A 80 -9.26 5.33 -9.69
C LYS A 80 -8.60 6.56 -10.32
N ASN A 81 -7.47 7.01 -9.76
CA ASN A 81 -6.81 8.25 -10.20
C ASN A 81 -5.29 8.07 -10.48
N TYR A 82 -4.70 6.95 -10.06
CA TYR A 82 -3.28 6.69 -10.15
C TYR A 82 -3.01 5.31 -10.77
N LYS A 83 -1.81 5.13 -11.32
CA LYS A 83 -1.29 3.80 -11.63
C LYS A 83 -0.72 3.19 -10.35
N VAL A 84 -1.43 2.28 -9.72
CA VAL A 84 -1.03 1.68 -8.44
C VAL A 84 -0.32 0.36 -8.67
N VAL A 85 0.86 0.23 -8.09
CA VAL A 85 1.64 -1.01 -8.02
C VAL A 85 1.71 -1.47 -6.58
N ARG A 86 1.36 -2.72 -6.31
CA ARG A 86 1.67 -3.40 -5.05
C ARG A 86 2.39 -4.70 -5.34
N PHE A 87 3.32 -5.07 -4.50
CA PHE A 87 4.12 -6.26 -4.71
C PHE A 87 4.45 -6.96 -3.39
N ASP A 88 4.80 -8.22 -3.47
CA ASP A 88 5.34 -8.96 -2.34
C ASP A 88 6.86 -8.73 -2.31
N VAL A 89 7.36 -8.19 -1.21
CA VAL A 89 8.80 -8.01 -0.99
C VAL A 89 9.50 -9.38 -1.03
N ARG A 90 10.75 -9.44 -1.47
CA ARG A 90 11.57 -10.66 -1.44
C ARG A 90 11.50 -11.31 -0.05
N GLY A 91 11.21 -12.61 0.00
CA GLY A 91 11.03 -13.35 1.25
C GLY A 91 9.59 -13.36 1.77
N TYR A 92 8.64 -12.73 1.06
CA TYR A 92 7.25 -12.60 1.48
C TYR A 92 6.28 -13.05 0.39
N GLY A 93 5.09 -13.47 0.81
CA GLY A 93 3.97 -13.80 -0.06
C GLY A 93 4.33 -14.76 -1.18
N LYS A 94 4.08 -14.35 -2.43
CA LYS A 94 4.36 -15.13 -3.65
C LYS A 94 5.73 -14.85 -4.26
N SER A 95 6.50 -13.90 -3.72
CA SER A 95 7.85 -13.59 -4.18
C SER A 95 8.85 -14.66 -3.76
N ALA A 96 9.97 -14.74 -4.47
CA ALA A 96 11.02 -15.70 -4.17
C ALA A 96 11.66 -15.42 -2.79
N MET A 97 12.03 -16.51 -2.11
CA MET A 97 12.78 -16.43 -0.86
C MET A 97 14.20 -15.94 -1.11
N PRO A 98 14.80 -15.22 -0.14
CA PRO A 98 16.23 -14.95 -0.17
C PRO A 98 17.03 -16.25 -0.20
N VAL A 99 18.26 -16.18 -0.71
CA VAL A 99 19.19 -17.30 -0.68
C VAL A 99 20.26 -17.01 0.36
N GLU A 100 20.43 -17.92 1.33
CA GLU A 100 21.45 -17.75 2.36
C GLU A 100 22.83 -17.50 1.76
N GLY A 101 23.54 -16.52 2.32
CA GLY A 101 24.88 -16.14 1.86
C GLY A 101 24.91 -15.35 0.54
N GLN A 102 23.77 -15.05 -0.08
CA GLN A 102 23.69 -14.15 -1.23
C GLN A 102 23.13 -12.78 -0.80
N PRO A 103 24.00 -11.78 -0.61
CA PRO A 103 23.57 -10.45 -0.20
C PRO A 103 22.59 -9.82 -1.21
N TYR A 104 21.59 -9.11 -0.70
CA TYR A 104 20.65 -8.34 -1.51
C TYR A 104 20.21 -7.08 -0.79
N ARG A 105 19.59 -6.16 -1.54
CA ARG A 105 19.05 -4.90 -1.04
C ARG A 105 17.63 -4.72 -1.57
N CYS A 106 16.68 -4.41 -0.70
CA CYS A 106 15.29 -4.19 -1.11
C CYS A 106 15.13 -2.96 -2.02
N ASN A 107 15.92 -1.92 -1.84
CA ASN A 107 15.89 -0.75 -2.74
C ASN A 107 16.36 -1.08 -4.16
N ASP A 108 17.31 -2.01 -4.35
CA ASP A 108 17.67 -2.51 -5.68
C ASP A 108 16.53 -3.32 -6.31
N ASP A 109 15.81 -4.10 -5.52
CA ASP A 109 14.61 -4.83 -5.96
C ASP A 109 13.49 -3.87 -6.39
N ILE A 110 13.23 -2.82 -5.59
CA ILE A 110 12.24 -1.77 -5.89
C ILE A 110 12.61 -1.06 -7.22
N LYS A 111 13.86 -0.65 -7.37
CA LYS A 111 14.35 -0.03 -8.60
C LYS A 111 14.14 -0.92 -9.81
N ALA A 112 14.55 -2.18 -9.70
CA ALA A 112 14.45 -3.14 -10.79
C ALA A 112 12.98 -3.44 -11.15
N LEU A 113 12.07 -3.51 -10.16
CA LEU A 113 10.63 -3.67 -10.39
C LEU A 113 10.04 -2.47 -11.14
N LEU A 114 10.33 -1.25 -10.69
CA LEU A 114 9.84 -0.04 -11.37
C LEU A 114 10.36 0.04 -12.81
N GLN A 115 11.62 -0.28 -13.05
CA GLN A 115 12.21 -0.35 -14.40
C GLN A 115 11.55 -1.42 -15.26
N PHE A 116 11.30 -2.61 -14.73
CA PHE A 116 10.61 -3.71 -15.41
C PHE A 116 9.20 -3.29 -15.86
N LEU A 117 8.49 -2.53 -15.02
CA LEU A 117 7.15 -2.02 -15.31
C LEU A 117 7.14 -0.74 -16.16
N GLY A 118 8.31 -0.24 -16.57
CA GLY A 118 8.43 0.99 -17.35
C GLY A 118 8.01 2.25 -16.59
N ILE A 119 8.14 2.25 -15.26
CA ILE A 119 7.77 3.36 -14.37
C ILE A 119 9.03 4.17 -14.02
N PRO A 120 9.20 5.37 -14.60
CA PRO A 120 10.39 6.18 -14.36
C PRO A 120 10.41 6.84 -12.98
N LYS A 121 9.23 7.17 -12.43
CA LYS A 121 9.06 7.80 -11.12
C LYS A 121 7.77 7.35 -10.47
N ALA A 122 7.74 7.29 -9.13
CA ALA A 122 6.55 6.95 -8.38
C ALA A 122 6.45 7.71 -7.04
N HIS A 123 5.25 7.85 -6.53
CA HIS A 123 5.00 8.12 -5.10
C HIS A 123 5.27 6.82 -4.34
N ILE A 124 6.15 6.85 -3.36
CA ILE A 124 6.57 5.66 -2.63
C ILE A 124 5.81 5.62 -1.29
N VAL A 125 5.02 4.58 -1.09
CA VAL A 125 4.23 4.37 0.14
C VAL A 125 4.76 3.15 0.85
N GLY A 126 5.23 3.30 2.07
CA GLY A 126 5.77 2.20 2.86
C GLY A 126 5.12 2.09 4.23
N LEU A 127 4.68 0.88 4.60
CA LEU A 127 4.15 0.57 5.92
C LEU A 127 5.23 -0.09 6.77
N SER A 128 5.52 0.45 7.96
CA SER A 128 6.40 -0.18 8.95
C SER A 128 7.76 -0.59 8.36
N MET A 129 8.08 -1.88 8.28
CA MET A 129 9.26 -2.40 7.56
C MET A 129 9.38 -1.83 6.14
N GLY A 130 8.26 -1.82 5.40
CA GLY A 130 8.23 -1.24 4.05
C GLY A 130 8.54 0.25 4.02
N CYS A 131 8.28 0.99 5.10
CA CYS A 131 8.71 2.37 5.23
C CYS A 131 10.24 2.47 5.33
N GLY A 132 10.90 1.55 6.04
CA GLY A 132 12.37 1.49 6.08
C GLY A 132 12.96 1.35 4.68
N PHE A 133 12.42 0.45 3.87
CA PHE A 133 12.85 0.27 2.47
C PHE A 133 12.52 1.47 1.59
N ALA A 134 11.35 2.11 1.82
CA ALA A 134 10.97 3.32 1.12
C ALA A 134 11.92 4.49 1.42
N VAL A 135 12.32 4.67 2.67
CA VAL A 135 13.28 5.72 3.07
C VAL A 135 14.65 5.45 2.47
N ASP A 136 15.16 4.22 2.53
CA ASP A 136 16.42 3.84 1.88
C ASP A 136 16.35 4.13 0.38
N PHE A 137 15.23 3.79 -0.28
CA PHE A 137 15.04 3.99 -1.71
C PHE A 137 15.06 5.47 -2.11
N ILE A 138 14.32 6.33 -1.43
CA ILE A 138 14.25 7.75 -1.80
C ILE A 138 15.56 8.51 -1.52
N ILE A 139 16.35 8.05 -0.55
CA ILE A 139 17.70 8.60 -0.29
C ILE A 139 18.65 8.24 -1.43
N GLU A 140 18.59 7.02 -1.94
CA GLU A 140 19.50 6.51 -2.96
C GLU A 140 19.04 6.84 -4.39
N HIS A 141 17.70 6.89 -4.63
CA HIS A 141 17.10 7.13 -5.94
C HIS A 141 16.11 8.31 -5.92
N PRO A 142 16.57 9.53 -5.54
CA PRO A 142 15.69 10.70 -5.49
C PRO A 142 15.11 11.06 -6.86
N GLU A 143 15.79 10.71 -7.95
CA GLU A 143 15.33 10.93 -9.33
C GLU A 143 14.13 10.04 -9.73
N MET A 144 13.92 8.93 -9.02
CA MET A 144 12.78 8.01 -9.23
C MET A 144 11.64 8.23 -8.23
N SER A 145 11.76 9.20 -7.33
CA SER A 145 10.83 9.41 -6.21
C SER A 145 10.08 10.74 -6.37
N LEU A 146 8.75 10.68 -6.51
CA LEU A 146 7.89 11.87 -6.55
C LEU A 146 7.57 12.38 -5.13
N SER A 147 7.27 11.48 -4.22
CA SER A 147 7.06 11.76 -2.80
C SER A 147 7.24 10.50 -1.97
N LEU A 148 7.29 10.65 -0.64
CA LEU A 148 7.23 9.56 0.34
C LEU A 148 5.97 9.67 1.19
N ILE A 149 5.27 8.55 1.34
CA ILE A 149 4.23 8.38 2.36
C ILE A 149 4.73 7.34 3.36
N ALA A 150 5.18 7.81 4.53
CA ALA A 150 5.75 7.00 5.61
C ALA A 150 4.65 6.62 6.60
N VAL A 151 4.19 5.36 6.55
CA VAL A 151 3.05 4.86 7.34
C VAL A 151 3.55 4.01 8.50
N GLY A 152 3.18 4.36 9.74
CA GLY A 152 3.68 3.68 10.94
C GLY A 152 5.21 3.56 10.86
N PRO A 153 5.97 4.67 10.75
CA PRO A 153 7.28 4.67 10.14
C PRO A 153 8.30 3.85 10.91
N TRP A 154 9.06 3.08 10.15
CA TRP A 154 10.31 2.45 10.56
C TRP A 154 11.44 3.06 9.76
N VAL A 155 12.55 3.40 10.42
CA VAL A 155 13.76 3.93 9.75
C VAL A 155 14.98 3.14 10.19
N ILE A 156 15.71 2.63 9.22
CA ILE A 156 16.90 1.82 9.47
C ILE A 156 17.97 2.65 10.19
N GLY A 157 18.46 2.09 11.29
CA GLY A 157 19.47 2.75 12.16
C GLY A 157 18.90 3.53 13.34
N TYR A 158 17.58 3.78 13.40
CA TYR A 158 16.98 4.41 14.58
C TYR A 158 17.02 3.47 15.79
N GLN A 159 17.46 4.02 16.92
CA GLN A 159 17.62 3.25 18.16
C GLN A 159 16.92 3.97 19.31
N SER A 160 16.11 3.23 20.06
CA SER A 160 15.51 3.66 21.32
C SER A 160 15.16 2.43 22.18
N GLU A 161 14.81 2.66 23.43
CA GLU A 161 14.29 1.62 24.31
C GLU A 161 13.02 1.00 23.74
N SER A 162 12.10 1.82 23.21
CA SER A 162 10.84 1.36 22.60
C SER A 162 11.07 0.47 21.38
N ILE A 163 12.09 0.72 20.57
CA ILE A 163 12.49 -0.16 19.46
C ILE A 163 13.02 -1.50 20.00
N SER A 164 13.82 -1.46 21.04
CA SER A 164 14.35 -2.68 21.70
C SER A 164 13.22 -3.54 22.30
N GLU A 165 12.18 -2.91 22.85
CA GLU A 165 10.98 -3.59 23.35
C GLU A 165 10.22 -4.31 22.22
N ILE A 166 10.10 -3.70 21.05
CA ILE A 166 9.46 -4.34 19.87
C ILE A 166 10.23 -5.60 19.47
N TYR A 167 11.55 -5.53 19.32
CA TYR A 167 12.37 -6.71 19.00
C TYR A 167 12.27 -7.78 20.08
N SER A 168 12.29 -7.39 21.34
CA SER A 168 12.17 -8.32 22.48
C SER A 168 10.82 -9.04 22.48
N SER A 169 9.74 -8.37 22.09
CA SER A 169 8.40 -8.96 22.01
C SER A 169 8.28 -10.04 20.92
N MET A 170 9.17 -10.03 19.95
CA MET A 170 9.21 -11.03 18.86
C MET A 170 10.21 -12.15 19.09
N ALA A 171 11.04 -12.07 20.14
CA ALA A 171 12.14 -13.01 20.37
C ALA A 171 11.68 -14.47 20.57
N GLY A 172 10.44 -14.70 21.03
CA GLY A 172 9.86 -16.03 21.21
C GLY A 172 9.34 -16.70 19.94
N ILE A 173 9.25 -15.97 18.84
CA ILE A 173 8.66 -16.48 17.57
C ILE A 173 9.34 -17.76 17.07
N PRO A 174 10.68 -17.88 16.98
CA PRO A 174 11.32 -19.10 16.48
C PRO A 174 10.96 -20.34 17.30
N ASP A 175 10.95 -20.21 18.61
CA ASP A 175 10.64 -21.31 19.52
C ASP A 175 9.18 -21.78 19.42
N ILE A 176 8.24 -20.83 19.29
CA ILE A 176 6.82 -21.13 19.11
C ILE A 176 6.57 -21.74 17.74
N LEU A 177 7.20 -21.19 16.68
CA LEU A 177 7.10 -21.72 15.34
C LEU A 177 7.54 -23.18 15.27
N GLU A 178 8.64 -23.53 15.94
CA GLU A 178 9.17 -24.91 15.98
C GLU A 178 8.28 -25.86 16.78
N LYS A 179 7.75 -25.41 17.95
CA LYS A 179 7.04 -26.29 18.90
C LYS A 179 5.54 -26.37 18.64
N GLU A 180 4.92 -25.28 18.23
CA GLU A 180 3.46 -25.10 18.16
C GLU A 180 2.95 -24.80 16.76
N GLY A 181 3.87 -24.46 15.83
CA GLY A 181 3.56 -24.23 14.41
C GLY A 181 3.22 -22.78 14.09
N LYS A 182 2.90 -22.57 12.82
CA LYS A 182 2.78 -21.24 12.21
C LYS A 182 1.64 -20.41 12.81
N THR A 183 0.45 -20.97 12.92
CA THR A 183 -0.72 -20.27 13.47
C THR A 183 -0.44 -19.73 14.87
N ALA A 184 0.16 -20.54 15.75
CA ALA A 184 0.54 -20.12 17.10
C ALA A 184 1.60 -19.00 17.07
N ALA A 185 2.56 -19.07 16.14
CA ALA A 185 3.58 -18.02 16.00
C ALA A 185 2.98 -16.69 15.52
N VAL A 186 2.03 -16.71 14.59
CA VAL A 186 1.26 -15.53 14.17
C VAL A 186 0.46 -14.96 15.33
N GLU A 187 -0.29 -15.79 16.03
CA GLU A 187 -1.09 -15.38 17.19
C GLU A 187 -0.22 -14.77 18.30
N TYR A 188 0.91 -15.40 18.62
CA TYR A 188 1.88 -14.87 19.59
C TYR A 188 2.36 -13.47 19.19
N TRP A 189 2.71 -13.28 17.92
CA TRP A 189 3.17 -11.99 17.43
C TRP A 189 2.09 -10.92 17.51
N LEU A 190 0.87 -11.20 16.99
CA LEU A 190 -0.25 -10.25 17.01
C LEU A 190 -0.73 -9.93 18.43
N SER A 191 -0.64 -10.89 19.35
CA SER A 191 -1.04 -10.72 20.76
C SER A 191 0.06 -10.10 21.63
N SER A 192 1.24 -9.82 21.05
CA SER A 192 2.35 -9.26 21.83
C SER A 192 1.99 -7.90 22.43
N PRO A 193 2.59 -7.51 23.57
CA PRO A 193 2.31 -6.22 24.20
C PRO A 193 2.50 -5.01 23.28
N ALA A 194 3.41 -5.12 22.30
CA ALA A 194 3.65 -4.07 21.32
C ALA A 194 2.44 -3.84 20.38
N PHE A 195 1.73 -4.91 20.00
CA PHE A 195 0.65 -4.86 19.01
C PHE A 195 -0.76 -4.95 19.59
N LYS A 196 -0.91 -5.14 20.89
CA LYS A 196 -2.21 -5.40 21.54
C LYS A 196 -3.28 -4.33 21.29
N GLU A 197 -2.88 -3.06 21.12
CA GLU A 197 -3.83 -1.98 20.84
C GLU A 197 -4.32 -2.01 19.41
N THR A 198 -3.41 -2.27 18.45
CA THR A 198 -3.68 -2.40 17.01
C THR A 198 -4.73 -3.48 16.72
N PHE A 199 -4.56 -4.64 17.33
CA PHE A 199 -5.40 -5.80 17.02
C PHE A 199 -6.60 -5.99 17.95
N LYS A 200 -7.04 -4.93 18.63
CA LYS A 200 -8.32 -4.90 19.33
C LYS A 200 -9.53 -4.94 18.37
N ASN A 201 -9.37 -4.48 17.14
CA ASN A 201 -10.39 -4.60 16.11
C ASN A 201 -10.42 -6.05 15.59
N PRO A 202 -11.49 -6.83 15.82
CA PRO A 202 -11.54 -8.24 15.43
C PRO A 202 -11.44 -8.46 13.92
N ALA A 203 -11.95 -7.54 13.09
CA ALA A 203 -11.88 -7.66 11.65
C ALA A 203 -10.42 -7.54 11.16
N VAL A 204 -9.68 -6.57 11.68
CA VAL A 204 -8.25 -6.39 11.37
C VAL A 204 -7.42 -7.56 11.91
N TYR A 205 -7.69 -8.01 13.15
CA TYR A 205 -7.04 -9.19 13.73
C TYR A 205 -7.23 -10.43 12.83
N ASN A 206 -8.49 -10.75 12.49
CA ASN A 206 -8.79 -11.91 11.65
C ASN A 206 -8.14 -11.80 10.26
N ARG A 207 -8.13 -10.61 9.67
CA ARG A 207 -7.46 -10.38 8.38
C ARG A 207 -5.95 -10.59 8.50
N MET A 208 -5.32 -10.12 9.57
CA MET A 208 -3.89 -10.32 9.81
C MET A 208 -3.55 -11.79 10.10
N MET A 209 -4.42 -12.53 10.80
CA MET A 209 -4.27 -13.98 10.98
C MET A 209 -4.30 -14.69 9.61
N GLU A 210 -5.27 -14.37 8.75
CA GLU A 210 -5.36 -14.93 7.39
C GLU A 210 -4.11 -14.64 6.55
N ILE A 211 -3.62 -13.40 6.56
CA ILE A 211 -2.40 -13.01 5.85
C ILE A 211 -1.19 -13.74 6.42
N GLY A 212 -1.12 -13.83 7.75
CA GLY A 212 -0.03 -14.46 8.49
C GLY A 212 0.12 -15.96 8.24
N GLU A 213 -0.96 -16.67 7.86
CA GLU A 213 -0.87 -18.08 7.47
C GLU A 213 0.05 -18.32 6.26
N ASP A 214 0.19 -17.32 5.39
CA ASP A 214 1.11 -17.38 4.25
C ASP A 214 2.52 -16.87 4.58
N TYR A 215 2.71 -16.27 5.76
CA TYR A 215 4.01 -15.77 6.17
C TYR A 215 5.00 -16.89 6.45
N THR A 216 6.18 -16.82 5.87
CA THR A 216 7.17 -17.90 5.94
C THR A 216 8.02 -17.88 7.21
N PHE A 217 8.04 -16.76 7.93
CA PHE A 217 8.98 -16.49 9.02
C PHE A 217 10.45 -16.66 8.64
N TRP A 218 10.78 -16.58 7.35
CA TRP A 218 12.10 -16.89 6.84
C TRP A 218 13.21 -16.11 7.58
N GLY A 219 13.03 -14.80 7.80
CA GLY A 219 13.98 -13.94 8.50
C GLY A 219 14.13 -14.24 10.01
N PHE A 220 13.24 -15.06 10.60
CA PHE A 220 13.35 -15.52 12.00
C PHE A 220 14.12 -16.84 12.14
N ILE A 221 14.13 -17.68 11.10
CA ILE A 221 14.72 -19.02 11.14
C ILE A 221 16.01 -19.14 10.32
N HIS A 222 16.30 -18.16 9.49
CA HIS A 222 17.52 -18.10 8.67
C HIS A 222 18.28 -16.80 8.96
N LYS A 223 19.57 -16.82 8.65
CA LYS A 223 20.38 -15.61 8.67
C LYS A 223 20.09 -14.81 7.38
N ASP A 224 19.24 -13.81 7.50
CA ASP A 224 18.88 -12.96 6.35
C ASP A 224 20.10 -12.17 5.86
N PRO A 225 20.52 -12.33 4.60
CA PRO A 225 21.67 -11.60 4.03
C PRO A 225 21.30 -10.21 3.51
N ILE A 226 20.15 -9.66 3.93
CA ILE A 226 19.72 -8.30 3.57
C ILE A 226 20.77 -7.26 3.96
N GLN A 227 20.98 -6.31 3.07
CA GLN A 227 21.88 -5.16 3.31
C GLN A 227 21.10 -3.86 3.23
N PHE A 228 21.51 -2.91 4.04
CA PHE A 228 20.93 -1.57 4.14
C PHE A 228 21.97 -0.51 3.74
N LEU A 229 21.54 0.75 3.69
CA LEU A 229 22.42 1.87 3.42
C LEU A 229 23.55 1.98 4.47
N VAL A 230 24.72 2.38 4.00
CA VAL A 230 25.86 2.74 4.84
C VAL A 230 26.36 4.13 4.42
N PRO A 231 26.32 5.15 5.29
CA PRO A 231 25.69 5.17 6.63
C PRO A 231 24.21 4.81 6.61
N SER A 232 23.65 4.46 7.78
CA SER A 232 22.23 4.11 7.90
C SER A 232 21.31 5.26 7.47
N ALA A 233 20.08 4.95 7.06
CA ALA A 233 19.11 5.95 6.60
C ALA A 233 18.87 7.07 7.61
N ILE A 234 18.84 6.74 8.90
CA ILE A 234 18.64 7.73 9.97
C ILE A 234 19.72 8.85 9.96
N ASP A 235 20.95 8.53 9.53
CA ASP A 235 22.06 9.46 9.45
C ASP A 235 22.07 10.27 8.14
N GLN A 236 21.11 10.02 7.24
CA GLN A 236 21.05 10.58 5.89
C GLN A 236 19.70 11.24 5.56
N LEU A 237 18.84 11.48 6.55
CA LEU A 237 17.51 12.06 6.34
C LEU A 237 17.55 13.46 5.72
N ASP A 238 18.64 14.20 5.87
CA ASP A 238 18.89 15.50 5.22
C ASP A 238 18.97 15.42 3.69
N LYS A 239 19.21 14.22 3.15
CA LYS A 239 19.20 13.94 1.70
C LYS A 239 17.79 13.80 1.13
N VAL A 240 16.77 13.59 1.96
CA VAL A 240 15.37 13.50 1.51
C VAL A 240 14.90 14.86 1.03
N LYS A 241 14.68 14.99 -0.27
CA LYS A 241 14.24 16.25 -0.92
C LYS A 241 12.79 16.18 -1.39
N ALA A 242 12.29 14.98 -1.62
CA ALA A 242 10.90 14.77 -2.00
C ALA A 242 9.95 15.23 -0.89
N PRO A 243 8.73 15.69 -1.22
CA PRO A 243 7.68 15.92 -0.23
C PRO A 243 7.38 14.65 0.56
N VAL A 244 7.16 14.79 1.88
CA VAL A 244 6.91 13.64 2.76
C VAL A 244 5.59 13.81 3.50
N LEU A 245 4.73 12.79 3.44
CA LEU A 245 3.61 12.61 4.36
C LEU A 245 3.98 11.54 5.38
N ILE A 246 3.92 11.88 6.65
CA ILE A 246 4.08 10.94 7.75
C ILE A 246 2.68 10.61 8.28
N VAL A 247 2.28 9.34 8.20
CA VAL A 247 1.02 8.87 8.76
C VAL A 247 1.32 7.97 9.95
N THR A 248 0.88 8.36 11.13
CA THR A 248 0.95 7.57 12.36
C THR A 248 -0.43 7.53 13.02
N ALA A 249 -0.58 6.81 14.10
CA ALA A 249 -1.86 6.67 14.79
C ALA A 249 -1.72 6.91 16.29
N GLU A 250 -2.85 7.20 16.95
CA GLU A 250 -2.91 7.48 18.39
C GLU A 250 -2.31 6.34 19.22
N TYR A 251 -2.61 5.10 18.82
CA TYR A 251 -2.16 3.88 19.49
C TYR A 251 -1.10 3.10 18.70
N ASP A 252 -0.42 3.76 17.76
CA ASP A 252 0.70 3.16 17.03
C ASP A 252 1.81 2.71 17.99
N LEU A 253 2.69 1.84 17.55
CA LEU A 253 3.87 1.40 18.31
C LEU A 253 4.64 2.62 18.81
N LYS A 254 5.01 2.62 20.08
CA LYS A 254 5.71 3.76 20.68
C LYS A 254 6.97 4.14 19.90
N GLY A 255 7.76 3.13 19.49
CA GLY A 255 8.95 3.37 18.65
C GLY A 255 8.63 4.00 17.29
N CYS A 256 7.52 3.60 16.64
CA CYS A 256 7.09 4.19 15.37
C CYS A 256 6.64 5.65 15.55
N ARG A 257 5.97 5.98 16.65
CA ARG A 257 5.62 7.38 16.98
C ARG A 257 6.85 8.24 17.25
N GLU A 258 7.85 7.69 17.96
CA GLU A 258 9.14 8.37 18.18
C GLU A 258 9.86 8.65 16.85
N ILE A 259 9.82 7.68 15.91
CA ILE A 259 10.38 7.87 14.56
C ILE A 259 9.57 8.91 13.78
N ALA A 260 8.22 8.89 13.86
CA ALA A 260 7.37 9.88 13.21
C ALA A 260 7.70 11.31 13.65
N ASP A 261 7.89 11.52 14.96
CA ASP A 261 8.29 12.80 15.53
C ASP A 261 9.71 13.22 15.07
N HIS A 262 10.62 12.24 14.97
CA HIS A 262 11.96 12.47 14.48
C HIS A 262 11.98 12.88 13.00
N LEU A 263 11.23 12.16 12.15
CA LEU A 263 11.09 12.49 10.72
C LEU A 263 10.52 13.90 10.52
N GLU A 264 9.42 14.25 11.23
CA GLU A 264 8.80 15.57 11.16
C GLU A 264 9.78 16.69 11.53
N LYS A 265 10.60 16.48 12.56
CA LYS A 265 11.62 17.43 13.01
C LYS A 265 12.79 17.57 12.02
N THR A 266 13.17 16.46 11.35
CA THR A 266 14.41 16.39 10.57
C THR A 266 14.20 16.70 9.09
N ILE A 267 13.01 16.40 8.55
CA ILE A 267 12.68 16.62 7.13
C ILE A 267 11.77 17.84 6.99
N PRO A 268 12.29 19.00 6.56
CA PRO A 268 11.51 20.25 6.52
C PRO A 268 10.29 20.21 5.58
N SER A 269 10.32 19.36 4.54
CA SER A 269 9.23 19.18 3.58
C SER A 269 8.16 18.18 4.04
N SER A 270 8.23 17.71 5.31
CA SER A 270 7.29 16.73 5.82
C SER A 270 6.03 17.38 6.41
N LYS A 271 4.91 16.63 6.29
CA LYS A 271 3.65 16.86 7.01
C LYS A 271 3.32 15.61 7.80
N LYS A 272 2.82 15.76 9.02
CA LYS A 272 2.40 14.62 9.85
C LYS A 272 0.89 14.63 10.07
N VAL A 273 0.28 13.45 9.92
CA VAL A 273 -1.11 13.16 10.24
C VAL A 273 -1.15 12.04 11.29
N ILE A 274 -1.99 12.24 12.31
CA ILE A 274 -2.22 11.24 13.37
C ILE A 274 -3.66 10.77 13.26
N LEU A 275 -3.87 9.49 12.96
CA LEU A 275 -5.20 8.90 12.89
C LEU A 275 -5.69 8.54 14.28
N ALA A 276 -6.76 9.19 14.72
CA ALA A 276 -7.35 8.97 16.03
C ALA A 276 -8.04 7.60 16.14
N GLY A 277 -7.88 6.94 17.27
CA GLY A 277 -8.51 5.66 17.55
C GLY A 277 -7.97 4.48 16.74
N ALA A 278 -6.84 4.62 16.07
CA ALA A 278 -6.17 3.55 15.33
C ALA A 278 -4.83 3.18 15.99
N GLY A 279 -4.37 1.96 15.69
CA GLY A 279 -3.04 1.44 16.05
C GLY A 279 -2.12 1.33 14.85
N HIS A 280 -1.24 0.32 14.84
CA HIS A 280 -0.17 0.19 13.84
C HIS A 280 -0.67 -0.19 12.42
N ALA A 281 -1.79 -0.91 12.31
CA ALA A 281 -2.40 -1.26 11.03
C ALA A 281 -3.44 -0.20 10.59
N MET A 282 -3.13 1.06 10.77
CA MET A 282 -4.03 2.22 10.61
C MET A 282 -4.70 2.31 9.22
N ASN A 283 -4.03 1.84 8.19
CA ASN A 283 -4.57 1.78 6.83
C ASN A 283 -5.70 0.73 6.69
N MET A 284 -5.72 -0.30 7.55
CA MET A 284 -6.77 -1.31 7.63
C MET A 284 -7.81 -0.97 8.70
N GLU A 285 -7.41 -0.31 9.79
CA GLU A 285 -8.28 0.06 10.92
C GLU A 285 -9.17 1.26 10.59
N LYS A 286 -8.66 2.19 9.79
CA LYS A 286 -9.29 3.45 9.39
C LYS A 286 -9.08 3.73 7.90
N PRO A 287 -9.55 2.83 7.01
CA PRO A 287 -9.23 2.92 5.59
C PRO A 287 -9.70 4.21 4.94
N GLU A 288 -10.89 4.72 5.29
CA GLU A 288 -11.45 5.94 4.69
C GLU A 288 -10.62 7.17 5.07
N GLU A 289 -10.31 7.34 6.37
CA GLU A 289 -9.51 8.45 6.86
C GLU A 289 -8.07 8.40 6.34
N PHE A 290 -7.50 7.18 6.27
CA PHE A 290 -6.17 6.96 5.71
C PHE A 290 -6.13 7.32 4.23
N ASN A 291 -7.06 6.77 3.43
CA ASN A 291 -7.14 7.02 1.99
C ASN A 291 -7.31 8.50 1.71
N LYS A 292 -8.19 9.17 2.46
CA LYS A 292 -8.38 10.61 2.33
C LYS A 292 -7.09 11.40 2.61
N ALA A 293 -6.37 11.08 3.70
CA ALA A 293 -5.14 11.78 4.05
C ALA A 293 -4.06 11.64 2.96
N VAL A 294 -3.93 10.45 2.39
CA VAL A 294 -2.96 10.18 1.30
C VAL A 294 -3.38 10.91 0.03
N LEU A 295 -4.65 10.80 -0.41
CA LEU A 295 -5.12 11.42 -1.65
C LEU A 295 -5.11 12.95 -1.55
N ASP A 296 -5.48 13.54 -0.42
CA ASP A 296 -5.37 15.00 -0.20
C ASP A 296 -3.91 15.48 -0.29
N PHE A 297 -2.97 14.69 0.21
CA PHE A 297 -1.55 15.02 0.11
C PHE A 297 -1.07 14.95 -1.34
N LEU A 298 -1.39 13.89 -2.06
CA LEU A 298 -0.95 13.68 -3.44
C LEU A 298 -1.53 14.75 -4.37
N SER A 299 -2.83 15.06 -4.26
CA SER A 299 -3.48 16.11 -5.05
C SER A 299 -2.92 17.51 -4.80
N GLY A 300 -2.34 17.73 -3.63
CA GLY A 300 -1.66 18.99 -3.29
C GLY A 300 -0.24 19.13 -3.85
N LEU A 301 0.28 18.09 -4.55
CA LEU A 301 1.59 18.09 -5.21
C LEU A 301 1.50 18.36 -6.72
N GLU A 302 0.30 18.20 -7.30
CA GLU A 302 -0.01 18.53 -8.70
C GLU A 302 -0.07 20.05 -8.89
#